data_a4e0383b80cb0fac94c0f126b14652dd
#
_entry.id   a4e0383b80cb0fac94c0f126b14652dd
#
_cell.length_a   1.000
_cell.length_b   1.000
_cell.length_c   1.000
_cell.angle_alpha   90.00
_cell.angle_beta   90.00
_cell.angle_gamma   90.00
#
_symmetry.space_group_name_H-M   'P 1'
#
loop_
_entity.id
_entity.type
_entity.pdbx_description
1 polymer ?
#
loop_
_entity_poly.entity_id
_entity_poly.type
_entity_poly.pdbx_seq_one_letter_code
_entity_poly.pdbx_strand_id
1 'polypeptide(L)'
;GGNIMFEELENKVVLVTGAATGIGKSIAENFGKAKAKVVINYRSDRHHDEIEEIKQTVAKFGGQTLVVQGDVSIEEDIKRMIETTINHFGTLDIIINNAGFENSIPTHEMSIDDWQKVIDINLTGAFVGSREAINQFLKENKKGTIINISSVHDTIPWPNYVHYAASKGG
;
A
#
# COMPACT_ATOMS: atom_id res chain seq x y z
N GLY A 1 -6.23 -5.91 -25.07
CA GLY A 1 -5.56 -5.06 -24.22
C GLY A 1 -5.29 -5.49 -22.78
N GLY A 2 -6.21 -6.20 -22.08
CA GLY A 2 -6.01 -6.53 -20.66
C GLY A 2 -4.85 -7.46 -20.37
N ASN A 3 -4.50 -8.33 -21.32
CA ASN A 3 -3.43 -9.29 -21.13
C ASN A 3 -2.04 -8.64 -21.10
N ILE A 4 -1.83 -7.55 -21.85
CA ILE A 4 -0.54 -6.85 -21.87
C ILE A 4 -0.24 -6.24 -20.49
N MET A 5 -1.24 -5.67 -19.83
CA MET A 5 -1.07 -5.09 -18.50
C MET A 5 -0.69 -6.16 -17.45
N PHE A 6 -1.31 -7.34 -17.51
CA PHE A 6 -0.98 -8.42 -16.61
C PHE A 6 0.46 -8.94 -16.82
N GLU A 7 0.91 -9.02 -18.07
CA GLU A 7 2.28 -9.43 -18.37
C GLU A 7 3.29 -8.42 -17.83
N GLU A 8 2.98 -7.12 -17.91
CA GLU A 8 3.85 -6.06 -17.39
C GLU A 8 3.99 -6.10 -15.88
N LEU A 9 3.00 -6.64 -15.16
CA LEU A 9 3.01 -6.72 -13.70
C LEU A 9 3.70 -7.99 -13.18
N GLU A 10 3.93 -8.98 -14.03
CA GLU A 10 4.57 -10.22 -13.61
C GLU A 10 5.95 -9.94 -13.01
N ASN A 11 6.20 -10.48 -11.83
CA ASN A 11 7.43 -10.31 -11.07
C ASN A 11 7.70 -8.88 -10.56
N LYS A 12 6.81 -7.93 -10.78
CA LYS A 12 6.92 -6.60 -10.19
C LYS A 12 6.70 -6.68 -8.68
N VAL A 13 7.47 -5.93 -7.94
CA VAL A 13 7.38 -5.88 -6.48
C VAL A 13 6.45 -4.74 -6.07
N VAL A 14 5.35 -5.09 -5.44
CA VAL A 14 4.28 -4.16 -5.06
C VAL A 14 4.12 -4.16 -3.55
N LEU A 15 4.28 -3.02 -2.92
CA LEU A 15 3.98 -2.85 -1.50
C LEU A 15 2.59 -2.21 -1.37
N VAL A 16 1.68 -2.91 -0.70
CA VAL A 16 0.32 -2.43 -0.47
C VAL A 16 0.16 -2.13 1.02
N THR A 17 0.01 -0.87 1.39
CA THR A 17 -0.24 -0.54 2.79
C THR A 17 -1.71 -0.77 3.13
N GLY A 18 -1.96 -1.18 4.38
CA GLY A 18 -3.31 -1.50 4.81
C GLY A 18 -3.95 -2.61 3.99
N ALA A 19 -3.17 -3.62 3.62
CA ALA A 19 -3.59 -4.64 2.66
C ALA A 19 -4.51 -5.71 3.25
N ALA A 20 -4.66 -5.76 4.57
CA ALA A 20 -5.36 -6.87 5.21
C ALA A 20 -6.88 -6.82 5.05
N THR A 21 -7.46 -5.67 4.76
CA THR A 21 -8.92 -5.51 4.70
C THR A 21 -9.36 -4.66 3.52
N GLY A 22 -10.65 -4.79 3.17
CA GLY A 22 -11.33 -3.90 2.23
C GLY A 22 -10.66 -3.78 0.88
N ILE A 23 -10.50 -2.54 0.44
CA ILE A 23 -9.92 -2.21 -0.86
C ILE A 23 -8.47 -2.70 -0.96
N GLY A 24 -7.71 -2.58 0.13
CA GLY A 24 -6.31 -3.03 0.16
C GLY A 24 -6.17 -4.52 -0.10
N LYS A 25 -7.05 -5.32 0.51
CA LYS A 25 -7.06 -6.77 0.29
C LYS A 25 -7.37 -7.09 -1.17
N SER A 26 -8.39 -6.44 -1.73
CA SER A 26 -8.76 -6.62 -3.14
C SER A 26 -7.60 -6.25 -4.08
N ILE A 27 -6.92 -5.14 -3.81
CA ILE A 27 -5.77 -4.70 -4.60
C ILE A 27 -4.66 -5.74 -4.53
N ALA A 28 -4.31 -6.18 -3.31
CA ALA A 28 -3.24 -7.17 -3.12
C ALA A 28 -3.54 -8.47 -3.87
N GLU A 29 -4.77 -8.96 -3.77
CA GLU A 29 -5.18 -10.18 -4.47
C GLU A 29 -5.14 -10.02 -5.99
N ASN A 30 -5.55 -8.86 -6.50
CA ASN A 30 -5.53 -8.61 -7.95
C ASN A 30 -4.11 -8.52 -8.51
N PHE A 31 -3.17 -7.90 -7.77
CA PHE A 31 -1.78 -7.93 -8.17
C PHE A 31 -1.21 -9.35 -8.13
N GLY A 32 -1.64 -10.14 -7.13
CA GLY A 32 -1.24 -11.54 -7.06
C GLY A 32 -1.73 -12.35 -8.25
N LYS A 33 -2.95 -12.09 -8.71
CA LYS A 33 -3.50 -12.75 -9.92
C LYS A 33 -2.70 -12.42 -11.17
N ALA A 34 -2.02 -11.27 -11.17
CA ALA A 34 -1.13 -10.86 -12.24
C ALA A 34 0.31 -11.38 -12.05
N LYS A 35 0.53 -12.25 -11.07
CA LYS A 35 1.82 -12.87 -10.75
C LYS A 35 2.86 -11.87 -10.25
N ALA A 36 2.44 -10.78 -9.64
CA ALA A 36 3.33 -9.85 -8.97
C ALA A 36 3.86 -10.46 -7.67
N LYS A 37 4.91 -9.85 -7.16
CA LYS A 37 5.43 -10.13 -5.82
C LYS A 37 4.78 -9.12 -4.88
N VAL A 38 3.90 -9.57 -4.01
CA VAL A 38 3.03 -8.69 -3.22
C VAL A 38 3.52 -8.61 -1.78
N VAL A 39 3.85 -7.41 -1.34
CA VAL A 39 4.19 -7.13 0.05
C VAL A 39 2.92 -6.65 0.75
N ILE A 40 2.47 -7.42 1.71
CA ILE A 40 1.21 -7.23 2.43
C ILE A 40 1.52 -6.52 3.74
N ASN A 41 1.16 -5.25 3.84
CA ASN A 41 1.32 -4.51 5.09
C ASN A 41 0.03 -4.61 5.91
N TYR A 42 0.20 -4.82 7.20
CA TYR A 42 -0.87 -4.78 8.19
C TYR A 42 -0.38 -4.04 9.44
N ARG A 43 -1.31 -3.49 10.21
CA ARG A 43 -0.99 -2.77 11.44
C ARG A 43 -1.12 -3.62 12.68
N SER A 44 -2.20 -4.40 12.79
CA SER A 44 -2.47 -5.22 13.98
C SER A 44 -2.78 -6.65 13.61
N ASP A 45 -2.57 -7.57 14.56
CA ASP A 45 -2.72 -9.02 14.35
C ASP A 45 -4.17 -9.48 14.18
N ARG A 46 -5.15 -8.57 14.23
CA ARG A 46 -6.57 -8.93 14.12
C ARG A 46 -6.98 -9.49 12.76
N HIS A 47 -6.14 -9.33 11.74
CA HIS A 47 -6.48 -9.68 10.37
C HIS A 47 -5.70 -10.89 9.85
N HIS A 48 -5.36 -11.81 10.75
CA HIS A 48 -4.58 -12.99 10.37
C HIS A 48 -5.27 -13.82 9.29
N ASP A 49 -6.58 -14.03 9.40
CA ASP A 49 -7.33 -14.83 8.43
C ASP A 49 -7.35 -14.18 7.05
N GLU A 50 -7.55 -12.86 7.00
CA GLU A 50 -7.56 -12.11 5.74
C GLU A 50 -6.19 -12.14 5.07
N ILE A 51 -5.12 -12.05 5.86
CA ILE A 51 -3.75 -12.13 5.35
C ILE A 51 -3.51 -13.53 4.74
N GLU A 52 -3.95 -14.58 5.41
CA GLU A 52 -3.80 -15.95 4.90
C GLU A 52 -4.59 -16.14 3.59
N GLU A 53 -5.78 -15.54 3.48
CA GLU A 53 -6.57 -15.58 2.25
C GLU A 53 -5.81 -14.92 1.09
N ILE A 54 -5.19 -13.76 1.34
CA ILE A 54 -4.38 -13.07 0.33
C ILE A 54 -3.21 -13.96 -0.11
N LYS A 55 -2.49 -14.53 0.84
CA LYS A 55 -1.35 -15.40 0.55
C LYS A 55 -1.76 -16.60 -0.31
N GLN A 56 -2.89 -17.20 0.01
CA GLN A 56 -3.40 -18.35 -0.74
C GLN A 56 -3.79 -17.94 -2.17
N THR A 57 -4.47 -16.81 -2.32
CA THR A 57 -4.86 -16.30 -3.64
C THR A 57 -3.63 -16.03 -4.49
N VAL A 58 -2.64 -15.34 -3.94
CA VAL A 58 -1.42 -15.00 -4.67
C VAL A 58 -0.65 -16.26 -5.08
N ALA A 59 -0.51 -17.20 -4.15
CA ALA A 59 0.18 -18.46 -4.43
C ALA A 59 -0.51 -19.28 -5.52
N LYS A 60 -1.85 -19.30 -5.50
CA LYS A 60 -2.64 -20.02 -6.49
C LYS A 60 -2.35 -19.57 -7.91
N PHE A 61 -2.07 -18.29 -8.10
CA PHE A 61 -1.81 -17.72 -9.43
C PHE A 61 -0.31 -17.66 -9.76
N GLY A 62 0.55 -18.18 -8.87
CA GLY A 62 2.00 -18.25 -9.13
C GLY A 62 2.79 -17.04 -8.67
N GLY A 63 2.18 -16.13 -7.91
CA GLY A 63 2.88 -14.99 -7.33
C GLY A 63 3.57 -15.36 -6.02
N GLN A 64 4.21 -14.38 -5.41
CA GLN A 64 4.89 -14.51 -4.13
C GLN A 64 4.42 -13.44 -3.17
N THR A 65 4.49 -13.69 -1.87
CA THR A 65 4.08 -12.73 -0.85
C THR A 65 5.17 -12.54 0.20
N LEU A 66 5.16 -11.35 0.78
CA LEU A 66 5.92 -11.01 1.98
C LEU A 66 4.97 -10.23 2.88
N VAL A 67 4.88 -10.62 4.14
CA VAL A 67 3.99 -9.95 5.09
C VAL A 67 4.84 -9.07 6.01
N VAL A 68 4.49 -7.78 6.10
CA VAL A 68 5.23 -6.82 6.93
C VAL A 68 4.26 -6.06 7.83
N GLN A 69 4.57 -6.06 9.12
CA GLN A 69 3.82 -5.28 10.10
C GLN A 69 4.37 -3.85 10.14
N GLY A 70 3.49 -2.86 10.24
CA GLY A 70 3.90 -1.49 10.40
C GLY A 70 2.72 -0.53 10.46
N ASP A 71 2.90 0.55 11.19
CA ASP A 71 1.93 1.63 11.30
C ASP A 71 2.37 2.77 10.37
N VAL A 72 1.55 3.09 9.37
CA VAL A 72 1.90 4.11 8.36
C VAL A 72 1.91 5.52 8.91
N SER A 73 1.41 5.75 10.13
CA SER A 73 1.55 7.05 10.80
C SER A 73 2.92 7.24 11.43
N ILE A 74 3.75 6.20 11.44
CA ILE A 74 5.09 6.21 12.02
C ILE A 74 6.13 6.14 10.90
N GLU A 75 6.88 7.21 10.73
CA GLU A 75 7.87 7.33 9.65
C GLU A 75 8.87 6.17 9.63
N GLU A 76 9.39 5.80 10.79
CA GLU A 76 10.36 4.71 10.89
C GLU A 76 9.79 3.35 10.47
N ASP A 77 8.49 3.14 10.71
CA ASP A 77 7.83 1.90 10.28
C ASP A 77 7.79 1.83 8.74
N ILE A 78 7.48 2.93 8.07
CA ILE A 78 7.45 2.96 6.61
C ILE A 78 8.85 2.70 6.04
N LYS A 79 9.87 3.33 6.59
CA LYS A 79 11.25 3.11 6.17
C LYS A 79 11.65 1.64 6.32
N ARG A 80 11.31 1.06 7.45
CA ARG A 80 11.59 -0.36 7.73
C ARG A 80 10.86 -1.28 6.77
N MET A 81 9.59 -0.99 6.46
CA MET A 81 8.80 -1.79 5.52
C MET A 81 9.43 -1.80 4.12
N ILE A 82 9.86 -0.64 3.65
CA ILE A 82 10.52 -0.54 2.34
C ILE A 82 11.87 -1.26 2.38
N GLU A 83 12.66 -1.07 3.42
CA GLU A 83 13.93 -1.76 3.58
C GLU A 83 13.75 -3.28 3.61
N THR A 84 12.75 -3.77 4.35
CA THR A 84 12.43 -5.20 4.41
C THR A 84 12.04 -5.73 3.02
N THR A 85 11.26 -4.95 2.27
CA THR A 85 10.89 -5.30 0.90
C THR A 85 12.12 -5.44 0.01
N ILE A 86 13.03 -4.46 0.06
CA ILE A 86 14.26 -4.46 -0.72
C ILE A 86 15.15 -5.65 -0.34
N ASN A 87 15.29 -5.91 0.96
CA ASN A 87 16.12 -7.02 1.44
C ASN A 87 15.58 -8.38 0.98
N HIS A 88 14.27 -8.52 0.88
CA HIS A 88 13.65 -9.79 0.50
C HIS A 88 13.56 -9.98 -1.01
N PHE A 89 13.09 -8.98 -1.73
CA PHE A 89 12.84 -9.07 -3.18
C PHE A 89 13.87 -8.36 -4.06
N GLY A 90 14.78 -7.60 -3.46
CA GLY A 90 15.85 -6.92 -4.19
C GLY A 90 15.48 -5.55 -4.75
N THR A 91 14.21 -5.21 -4.83
CA THR A 91 13.75 -3.95 -5.42
C THR A 91 12.34 -3.61 -4.94
N LEU A 92 11.89 -2.42 -5.29
CA LEU A 92 10.50 -1.99 -5.15
C LEU A 92 10.09 -1.33 -6.47
N ASP A 93 8.99 -1.77 -7.06
CA ASP A 93 8.50 -1.22 -8.31
C ASP A 93 7.27 -0.33 -8.12
N ILE A 94 6.38 -0.71 -7.22
CA ILE A 94 5.08 -0.05 -7.03
C ILE A 94 4.80 0.06 -5.55
N ILE A 95 4.36 1.24 -5.11
CA ILE A 95 3.80 1.41 -3.78
C ILE A 95 2.34 1.86 -3.90
N ILE A 96 1.45 1.19 -3.18
CA ILE A 96 0.04 1.54 -3.08
C ILE A 96 -0.19 2.06 -1.66
N ASN A 97 -0.35 3.37 -1.53
CA ASN A 97 -0.64 3.99 -0.24
C ASN A 97 -2.15 3.91 -0.01
N ASN A 98 -2.59 2.81 0.58
CA ASN A 98 -4.00 2.52 0.79
C ASN A 98 -4.41 2.59 2.26
N ALA A 99 -3.47 2.49 3.20
CA ALA A 99 -3.82 2.50 4.62
C ALA A 99 -4.71 3.70 4.94
N GLY A 100 -5.85 3.43 5.57
CA GLY A 100 -6.81 4.43 5.95
C GLY A 100 -7.26 4.21 7.38
N PHE A 101 -7.69 5.28 8.01
CA PHE A 101 -8.26 5.20 9.35
C PHE A 101 -9.74 4.85 9.23
N GLU A 102 -10.09 3.65 9.65
CA GLU A 102 -11.47 3.15 9.63
C GLU A 102 -12.20 3.65 10.88
N ASN A 103 -12.67 4.87 10.85
CA ASN A 103 -13.49 5.40 11.91
C ASN A 103 -14.73 6.06 11.31
N SER A 104 -15.89 5.60 11.74
CA SER A 104 -17.17 6.08 11.23
C SER A 104 -17.72 7.27 12.04
N ILE A 105 -16.86 8.04 12.69
CA ILE A 105 -17.30 9.23 13.42
C ILE A 105 -17.71 10.32 12.42
N PRO A 106 -18.95 10.83 12.48
CA PRO A 106 -19.35 11.93 11.62
C PRO A 106 -18.47 13.16 11.83
N THR A 107 -18.21 13.90 10.77
CA THR A 107 -17.29 15.04 10.81
C THR A 107 -17.61 16.04 11.91
N HIS A 108 -18.91 16.34 12.11
CA HIS A 108 -19.33 17.31 13.12
C HIS A 108 -19.18 16.81 14.57
N GLU A 109 -18.93 15.53 14.75
CA GLU A 109 -18.69 14.92 16.07
C GLU A 109 -17.22 14.56 16.27
N MET A 110 -16.40 14.76 15.26
CA MET A 110 -15.00 14.36 15.29
C MET A 110 -14.17 15.31 16.16
N SER A 111 -13.41 14.76 17.08
CA SER A 111 -12.47 15.56 17.89
C SER A 111 -11.25 15.95 17.06
N ILE A 112 -10.50 16.93 17.56
CA ILE A 112 -9.22 17.30 16.93
C ILE A 112 -8.24 16.12 16.93
N ASP A 113 -8.23 15.33 18.02
CA ASP A 113 -7.35 14.16 18.09
C ASP A 113 -7.71 13.11 17.03
N ASP A 114 -9.00 12.85 16.83
CA ASP A 114 -9.46 11.92 15.80
C ASP A 114 -9.14 12.45 14.41
N TRP A 115 -9.36 13.75 14.18
CA TRP A 115 -8.99 14.39 12.93
C TRP A 115 -7.50 14.25 12.64
N GLN A 116 -6.65 14.50 13.65
CA GLN A 116 -5.21 14.39 13.50
C GLN A 116 -4.77 12.97 13.14
N LYS A 117 -5.41 11.95 13.75
CA LYS A 117 -5.15 10.56 13.39
C LYS A 117 -5.49 10.27 11.93
N VAL A 118 -6.61 10.80 11.45
CA VAL A 118 -7.00 10.64 10.05
C VAL A 118 -5.95 11.26 9.13
N ILE A 119 -5.49 12.48 9.46
CA ILE A 119 -4.46 13.18 8.69
C ILE A 119 -3.14 12.39 8.70
N ASP A 120 -2.72 11.91 9.87
CA ASP A 120 -1.45 11.20 10.01
C ASP A 120 -1.45 9.89 9.21
N ILE A 121 -2.56 9.17 9.22
CA ILE A 121 -2.64 7.89 8.50
C ILE A 121 -2.82 8.12 6.99
N ASN A 122 -3.75 9.00 6.60
CA ASN A 122 -4.12 9.14 5.19
C ASN A 122 -3.19 10.06 4.41
N LEU A 123 -2.83 11.21 4.96
CA LEU A 123 -2.04 12.20 4.24
C LEU A 123 -0.56 12.10 4.55
N THR A 124 -0.20 12.11 5.82
CA THR A 124 1.20 12.05 6.24
C THR A 124 1.80 10.70 5.85
N GLY A 125 1.07 9.61 6.10
CA GLY A 125 1.51 8.26 5.71
C GLY A 125 1.73 8.12 4.21
N ALA A 126 0.81 8.64 3.40
CA ALA A 126 0.96 8.61 1.95
C ALA A 126 2.15 9.46 1.48
N PHE A 127 2.36 10.61 2.11
CA PHE A 127 3.52 11.45 1.81
C PHE A 127 4.83 10.73 2.12
N VAL A 128 4.96 10.18 3.32
CA VAL A 128 6.18 9.48 3.72
C VAL A 128 6.41 8.24 2.84
N GLY A 129 5.37 7.47 2.58
CA GLY A 129 5.46 6.31 1.69
C GLY A 129 5.94 6.70 0.29
N SER A 130 5.37 7.76 -0.25
CA SER A 130 5.75 8.27 -1.58
C SER A 130 7.20 8.76 -1.60
N ARG A 131 7.59 9.55 -0.58
CA ARG A 131 8.95 10.08 -0.49
C ARG A 131 9.98 8.95 -0.41
N GLU A 132 9.74 7.96 0.43
CA GLU A 132 10.69 6.87 0.62
C GLU A 132 10.74 5.94 -0.61
N ALA A 133 9.60 5.74 -1.28
CA ALA A 133 9.59 5.00 -2.54
C ALA A 133 10.37 5.74 -3.64
N ILE A 134 10.18 7.05 -3.76
CA ILE A 134 10.91 7.87 -4.73
C ILE A 134 12.41 7.81 -4.46
N ASN A 135 12.82 7.92 -3.19
CA ASN A 135 14.23 7.82 -2.82
C ASN A 135 14.81 6.48 -3.26
N GLN A 136 14.04 5.40 -3.12
CA GLN A 136 14.49 4.08 -3.55
C GLN A 136 14.59 3.98 -5.08
N PHE A 137 13.61 4.53 -5.81
CA PHE A 137 13.66 4.55 -7.27
C PHE A 137 14.87 5.35 -7.78
N LEU A 138 15.15 6.50 -7.15
CA LEU A 138 16.33 7.30 -7.47
C LEU A 138 17.63 6.53 -7.21
N LYS A 139 17.70 5.85 -6.07
CA LYS A 139 18.86 5.07 -5.69
C LYS A 139 19.15 3.95 -6.69
N GLU A 140 18.11 3.31 -7.20
CA GLU A 140 18.22 2.25 -8.19
C GLU A 140 18.27 2.77 -9.63
N ASN A 141 18.14 4.08 -9.83
CA ASN A 141 18.09 4.73 -11.13
C ASN A 141 17.02 4.07 -12.03
N LYS A 142 15.83 3.92 -11.52
CA LYS A 142 14.74 3.22 -12.20
C LYS A 142 13.44 3.99 -12.11
N LYS A 143 12.51 3.60 -12.97
CA LYS A 143 11.13 4.09 -12.90
C LYS A 143 10.36 3.30 -11.86
N GLY A 144 9.42 3.96 -11.21
CA GLY A 144 8.50 3.33 -10.27
C GLY A 144 7.13 3.96 -10.37
N THR A 145 6.15 3.34 -9.71
CA THR A 145 4.76 3.81 -9.71
C THR A 145 4.29 4.01 -8.28
N ILE A 146 3.62 5.12 -8.05
CA ILE A 146 3.01 5.45 -6.77
C ILE A 146 1.53 5.64 -7.00
N ILE A 147 0.71 4.92 -6.24
CA ILE A 147 -0.75 5.06 -6.29
C ILE A 147 -1.22 5.41 -4.88
N ASN A 148 -1.93 6.53 -4.76
CA ASN A 148 -2.50 6.95 -3.49
C ASN A 148 -4.01 6.77 -3.54
N ILE A 149 -4.55 6.02 -2.57
CA ILE A 149 -5.98 5.76 -2.47
C ILE A 149 -6.47 6.37 -1.17
N SER A 150 -7.43 7.29 -1.26
CA SER A 150 -8.09 7.85 -0.09
C SER A 150 -9.32 7.01 0.23
N SER A 151 -9.40 6.50 1.45
CA SER A 151 -10.50 5.66 1.91
C SER A 151 -11.38 6.32 2.97
N VAL A 152 -11.22 7.62 3.21
CA VAL A 152 -12.01 8.36 4.21
C VAL A 152 -13.26 8.94 3.55
N HIS A 153 -14.08 8.10 2.98
CA HIS A 153 -15.16 8.54 2.10
C HIS A 153 -16.47 8.87 2.81
N ASP A 154 -16.74 8.27 3.96
CA ASP A 154 -18.02 8.44 4.66
C ASP A 154 -17.99 9.56 5.71
N THR A 155 -16.82 10.00 6.11
CA THR A 155 -16.64 10.90 7.25
C THR A 155 -16.18 12.29 6.81
N ILE A 156 -15.39 12.38 5.76
CA ILE A 156 -14.81 13.61 5.25
C ILE A 156 -15.04 13.65 3.75
N PRO A 157 -15.48 14.78 3.17
CA PRO A 157 -15.74 14.88 1.73
C PRO A 157 -14.44 14.99 0.92
N TRP A 158 -13.56 14.02 1.05
CA TRP A 158 -12.38 13.91 0.23
C TRP A 158 -12.72 13.27 -1.11
N PRO A 159 -11.95 13.53 -2.15
CA PRO A 159 -12.01 12.68 -3.34
C PRO A 159 -11.81 11.22 -2.92
N ASN A 160 -12.58 10.32 -3.49
CA ASN A 160 -12.53 8.90 -3.12
C ASN A 160 -11.13 8.32 -3.30
N TYR A 161 -10.39 8.82 -4.27
CA TYR A 161 -9.00 8.45 -4.43
C TYR A 161 -8.29 9.53 -5.23
N VAL A 162 -7.03 9.69 -4.94
CA VAL A 162 -6.12 10.49 -5.74
C VAL A 162 -5.01 9.55 -6.14
N HIS A 163 -4.81 9.35 -7.43
CA HIS A 163 -3.67 8.58 -7.86
C HIS A 163 -2.89 9.35 -8.91
N TYR A 164 -1.60 9.25 -8.82
CA TYR A 164 -0.68 9.74 -9.80
C TYR A 164 0.49 8.77 -9.87
N ALA A 165 1.09 8.67 -11.02
CA ALA A 165 2.24 7.81 -11.21
C ALA A 165 3.49 8.68 -11.31
N ALA A 166 4.45 8.42 -10.44
CA ALA A 166 5.78 8.97 -10.55
C ALA A 166 6.62 7.95 -11.31
N SER A 167 6.79 8.16 -12.59
CA SER A 167 7.45 7.19 -13.47
C SER A 167 8.94 7.46 -13.67
N LYS A 168 9.44 8.54 -13.10
CA LYS A 168 10.86 8.90 -13.16
C LYS A 168 11.29 9.29 -11.78
N GLY A 169 12.48 8.91 -11.41
CA GLY A 169 13.03 9.27 -10.13
C GLY A 169 13.42 10.74 -10.06
N GLY A 170 12.57 11.59 -10.42
CA GLY A 170 12.87 13.01 -10.32
C GLY A 170 11.94 13.79 -11.14
#